data_b5fcd87ef1898809462c402d3237b7c2
#
_entry.id   b5fcd87ef1898809462c402d3237b7c2
#
_cell.length_a   1.000
_cell.length_b   1.000
_cell.length_c   1.000
_cell.angle_alpha   90.00
_cell.angle_beta   90.00
_cell.angle_gamma   90.00
#
_symmetry.space_group_name_H-M   'P 1'
#
loop_
_entity.id
_entity.type
_entity.pdbx_description
1 polymer ?
#
loop_
_entity_poly.entity_id
_entity_poly.type
_entity_poly.pdbx_seq_one_letter_code
_entity_poly.pdbx_strand_id
1 'polypeptide(L)'
;MSIRFADEKDLAKVLEIERLSFSDPWDHHGFKTTLKHIFLVFEEPDISGYLVAVCCYKNIRGTIMKIAVHPEQRRKGIGTALLNHCLKILREKEIIDVCLNVEMVRRPAIALYKKFGFQITKTIHMDYEDDLSDDAFHVMQLIL
;
A
#
# COMPACT_ATOMS: atom_id res chain seq x y z
N MET A 1 9.27 -17.11 -7.33
CA MET A 1 8.25 -16.20 -6.82
C MET A 1 8.32 -14.88 -7.53
N SER A 2 7.18 -14.31 -7.77
CA SER A 2 7.01 -13.20 -8.70
C SER A 2 7.19 -11.82 -8.05
N ILE A 3 7.58 -11.74 -6.78
CA ILE A 3 7.77 -10.49 -6.07
C ILE A 3 9.25 -10.13 -6.02
N ARG A 4 9.56 -8.90 -6.37
CA ARG A 4 10.90 -8.35 -6.31
C ARG A 4 10.86 -6.86 -5.98
N PHE A 5 12.00 -6.29 -5.65
CA PHE A 5 12.10 -4.85 -5.52
C PHE A 5 11.95 -4.17 -6.88
N ALA A 6 11.26 -3.04 -6.88
CA ALA A 6 11.07 -2.24 -8.07
C ALA A 6 12.35 -1.50 -8.46
N ASP A 7 12.52 -1.25 -9.75
CA ASP A 7 13.53 -0.35 -10.27
C ASP A 7 12.87 0.71 -11.19
N GLU A 8 13.67 1.61 -11.72
CA GLU A 8 13.16 2.73 -12.51
C GLU A 8 12.39 2.29 -13.77
N LYS A 9 12.75 1.14 -14.34
CA LYS A 9 12.07 0.59 -15.53
C LYS A 9 10.63 0.18 -15.24
N ASP A 10 10.31 -0.11 -13.98
CA ASP A 10 8.98 -0.57 -13.59
C ASP A 10 7.98 0.57 -13.43
N LEU A 11 8.44 1.81 -13.33
CA LEU A 11 7.59 2.95 -12.98
C LEU A 11 6.48 3.23 -13.98
N ALA A 12 6.70 2.97 -15.27
CA ALA A 12 5.65 3.15 -16.28
C ALA A 12 4.44 2.25 -16.01
N LYS A 13 4.69 0.98 -15.70
CA LYS A 13 3.62 0.01 -15.37
C LYS A 13 2.97 0.32 -14.03
N VAL A 14 3.75 0.70 -13.03
CA VAL A 14 3.25 1.11 -11.72
C VAL A 14 2.30 2.31 -11.87
N LEU A 15 2.69 3.32 -12.66
CA LEU A 15 1.85 4.48 -12.92
C LEU A 15 0.54 4.12 -13.61
N GLU A 16 0.56 3.17 -14.54
CA GLU A 16 -0.65 2.68 -15.18
C GLU A 16 -1.62 2.10 -14.15
N ILE A 17 -1.13 1.23 -13.26
CA ILE A 17 -1.94 0.62 -12.20
C ILE A 17 -2.45 1.68 -11.23
N GLU A 18 -1.61 2.63 -10.86
CA GLU A 18 -1.95 3.73 -9.96
C GLU A 18 -3.12 4.56 -10.51
N ARG A 19 -3.04 4.93 -11.79
CA ARG A 19 -4.10 5.71 -12.46
C ARG A 19 -5.42 4.96 -12.56
N LEU A 20 -5.36 3.63 -12.72
CA LEU A 20 -6.56 2.79 -12.76
C LEU A 20 -7.15 2.53 -11.36
N SER A 21 -6.39 2.77 -10.31
CA SER A 21 -6.77 2.40 -8.94
C SER A 21 -7.19 3.57 -8.08
N PHE A 22 -6.69 4.77 -8.34
CA PHE A 22 -6.89 5.94 -7.49
C PHE A 22 -7.34 7.16 -8.28
N SER A 23 -8.28 7.93 -7.69
CA SER A 23 -8.78 9.17 -8.30
C SER A 23 -7.76 10.31 -8.24
N ASP A 24 -6.85 10.28 -7.27
CA ASP A 24 -5.76 11.24 -7.11
C ASP A 24 -4.42 10.50 -7.12
N PRO A 25 -3.99 10.03 -8.30
CA PRO A 25 -2.80 9.18 -8.39
C PRO A 25 -1.50 9.96 -8.15
N TRP A 26 -0.51 9.27 -7.59
CA TRP A 26 0.86 9.78 -7.56
C TRP A 26 1.40 9.91 -8.99
N ASP A 27 2.33 10.83 -9.19
CA ASP A 27 3.04 10.98 -10.45
C ASP A 27 4.36 10.18 -10.46
N HIS A 28 5.08 10.26 -11.55
CA HIS A 28 6.37 9.58 -11.73
C HIS A 28 7.37 9.98 -10.63
N HIS A 29 7.43 11.26 -10.29
CA HIS A 29 8.35 11.77 -9.26
C HIS A 29 8.04 11.17 -7.89
N GLY A 30 6.77 11.07 -7.53
CA GLY A 30 6.34 10.49 -6.26
C GLY A 30 6.84 9.06 -6.11
N PHE A 31 6.71 8.24 -7.14
CA PHE A 31 7.21 6.86 -7.10
C PHE A 31 8.73 6.80 -7.16
N LYS A 32 9.37 7.64 -7.99
CA LYS A 32 10.82 7.65 -8.10
C LYS A 32 11.50 7.92 -6.76
N THR A 33 10.97 8.84 -5.97
CA THR A 33 11.54 9.16 -4.64
C THR A 33 11.39 8.01 -3.64
N THR A 34 10.48 7.07 -3.87
CA THR A 34 10.26 5.93 -2.98
C THR A 34 11.04 4.68 -3.36
N LEU A 35 11.76 4.68 -4.49
CA LEU A 35 12.59 3.53 -4.90
C LEU A 35 13.68 3.17 -3.88
N LYS A 36 14.13 4.13 -3.07
CA LYS A 36 15.10 3.93 -1.99
C LYS A 36 14.50 3.27 -0.74
N HIS A 37 13.19 3.12 -0.69
CA HIS A 37 12.47 2.51 0.42
C HIS A 37 12.03 1.07 0.05
N ILE A 38 11.06 0.52 0.78
CA ILE A 38 10.50 -0.79 0.43
C ILE A 38 9.48 -0.56 -0.70
N PHE A 39 9.90 -0.84 -1.92
CA PHE A 39 9.05 -0.73 -3.09
C PHE A 39 9.08 -2.08 -3.81
N LEU A 40 7.98 -2.81 -3.72
CA LEU A 40 7.84 -4.15 -4.26
C LEU A 40 6.91 -4.14 -5.48
N VAL A 41 7.23 -4.98 -6.46
CA VAL A 41 6.33 -5.26 -7.58
C VAL A 41 6.05 -6.75 -7.65
N PHE A 42 4.85 -7.09 -8.07
CA PHE A 42 4.47 -8.45 -8.42
C PHE A 42 4.48 -8.57 -9.95
N GLU A 43 5.35 -9.43 -10.48
CA GLU A 43 5.54 -9.59 -11.91
C GLU A 43 5.22 -11.03 -12.32
N GLU A 44 4.04 -11.21 -12.98
CA GLU A 44 3.63 -12.49 -13.52
C GLU A 44 2.37 -12.34 -14.38
N PRO A 45 2.45 -12.49 -15.72
CA PRO A 45 3.66 -12.53 -16.55
C PRO A 45 4.29 -11.15 -16.71
N ASP A 46 3.56 -10.10 -16.41
CA ASP A 46 3.97 -8.70 -16.41
C ASP A 46 3.64 -8.10 -15.05
N ILE A 47 4.07 -6.86 -14.78
CA ILE A 47 3.78 -6.21 -13.51
C ILE A 47 2.27 -6.00 -13.37
N SER A 48 1.69 -6.59 -12.34
CA SER A 48 0.26 -6.60 -12.07
C SER A 48 -0.10 -6.05 -10.70
N GLY A 49 0.88 -5.73 -9.87
CA GLY A 49 0.66 -5.13 -8.56
C GLY A 49 1.94 -4.52 -8.00
N TYR A 50 1.79 -3.65 -7.00
CA TYR A 50 2.92 -3.04 -6.32
C TYR A 50 2.54 -2.67 -4.88
N LEU A 51 3.58 -2.48 -4.07
CA LEU A 51 3.45 -2.02 -2.69
C LEU A 51 4.60 -1.08 -2.37
N VAL A 52 4.32 0.03 -1.72
CA VAL A 52 5.32 0.97 -1.21
C VAL A 52 5.17 1.11 0.29
N ALA A 53 6.28 0.92 1.02
CA ALA A 53 6.35 1.11 2.46
C ALA A 53 7.62 1.87 2.82
N VAL A 54 7.53 2.64 3.90
CA VAL A 54 8.64 3.46 4.41
C VAL A 54 8.87 3.10 5.87
N CYS A 55 10.12 2.97 6.27
CA CYS A 55 10.51 2.69 7.66
C CYS A 55 11.03 3.94 8.35
N CYS A 56 10.55 4.17 9.58
CA CYS A 56 11.13 5.13 10.50
C CYS A 56 11.81 4.34 11.61
N TYR A 57 13.13 4.23 11.58
CA TYR A 57 13.88 3.43 12.54
C TYR A 57 13.90 4.04 13.93
N LYS A 58 13.75 5.37 14.03
CA LYS A 58 13.67 6.06 15.30
C LYS A 58 12.48 5.60 16.15
N ASN A 59 11.36 5.30 15.50
CA ASN A 59 10.13 4.83 16.15
C ASN A 59 9.90 3.32 15.98
N ILE A 60 10.82 2.62 15.31
CA ILE A 60 10.66 1.21 14.91
C ILE A 60 9.30 0.98 14.21
N ARG A 61 8.93 1.92 13.37
CA ARG A 61 7.63 1.93 12.68
C ARG A 61 7.79 1.80 11.17
N GLY A 62 6.96 0.97 10.56
CA GLY A 62 6.78 0.91 9.13
C GLY A 62 5.43 1.51 8.76
N THR A 63 5.39 2.24 7.66
CA THR A 63 4.14 2.80 7.12
C THR A 63 3.95 2.28 5.71
N ILE A 64 2.83 1.59 5.48
CA ILE A 64 2.44 1.18 4.13
C ILE A 64 1.80 2.40 3.47
N MET A 65 2.46 2.90 2.44
CA MET A 65 2.05 4.12 1.74
C MET A 65 1.05 3.81 0.64
N LYS A 66 1.29 2.74 -0.12
CA LYS A 66 0.48 2.35 -1.27
C LYS A 66 0.50 0.85 -1.43
N ILE A 67 -0.63 0.30 -1.83
CA ILE A 67 -0.74 -1.06 -2.36
C ILE A 67 -1.85 -1.06 -3.41
N ALA A 68 -1.58 -1.60 -4.57
CA ALA A 68 -2.58 -1.72 -5.62
C ALA A 68 -2.31 -2.92 -6.52
N VAL A 69 -3.39 -3.48 -7.05
CA VAL A 69 -3.38 -4.58 -8.00
C VAL A 69 -4.15 -4.13 -9.24
N HIS A 70 -3.60 -4.40 -10.42
CA HIS A 70 -4.28 -4.08 -11.68
C HIS A 70 -5.71 -4.64 -11.66
N PRO A 71 -6.72 -3.85 -12.07
CA PRO A 71 -8.13 -4.30 -11.99
C PRO A 71 -8.40 -5.66 -12.62
N GLU A 72 -7.72 -6.00 -13.71
CA GLU A 72 -7.89 -7.28 -14.40
C GLU A 72 -7.23 -8.46 -13.69
N GLN A 73 -6.38 -8.19 -12.71
CA GLN A 73 -5.62 -9.21 -11.98
C GLN A 73 -6.05 -9.35 -10.53
N ARG A 74 -7.12 -8.69 -10.11
CA ARG A 74 -7.64 -8.77 -8.75
C ARG A 74 -8.26 -10.14 -8.46
N ARG A 75 -8.42 -10.47 -7.17
CA ARG A 75 -8.95 -11.74 -6.64
C ARG A 75 -8.07 -12.95 -6.93
N LYS A 76 -6.78 -12.75 -7.20
CA LYS A 76 -5.80 -13.83 -7.43
C LYS A 76 -4.79 -13.96 -6.29
N GLY A 77 -5.00 -13.22 -5.18
CA GLY A 77 -4.09 -13.27 -4.03
C GLY A 77 -2.83 -12.41 -4.18
N ILE A 78 -2.75 -11.53 -5.18
CA ILE A 78 -1.56 -10.70 -5.41
C ILE A 78 -1.35 -9.70 -4.27
N GLY A 79 -2.41 -9.02 -3.83
CA GLY A 79 -2.35 -8.10 -2.70
C GLY A 79 -1.92 -8.80 -1.42
N THR A 80 -2.44 -10.00 -1.18
CA THR A 80 -2.06 -10.85 -0.05
C THR A 80 -0.58 -11.19 -0.10
N ALA A 81 -0.08 -11.58 -1.27
CA ALA A 81 1.33 -11.94 -1.45
C ALA A 81 2.25 -10.74 -1.22
N LEU A 82 1.90 -9.57 -1.77
CA LEU A 82 2.67 -8.34 -1.58
C LEU A 82 2.71 -7.93 -0.11
N LEU A 83 1.59 -7.95 0.56
CA LEU A 83 1.51 -7.57 1.97
C LEU A 83 2.28 -8.54 2.85
N ASN A 84 2.14 -9.84 2.61
CA ASN A 84 2.88 -10.87 3.34
C ASN A 84 4.40 -10.68 3.19
N HIS A 85 4.84 -10.42 1.97
CA HIS A 85 6.27 -10.20 1.69
C HIS A 85 6.80 -8.94 2.39
N CYS A 86 6.02 -7.86 2.35
CA CYS A 86 6.35 -6.61 3.04
C CYS A 86 6.49 -6.82 4.55
N LEU A 87 5.54 -7.49 5.17
CA LEU A 87 5.58 -7.75 6.62
C LEU A 87 6.78 -8.61 7.00
N LYS A 88 7.15 -9.57 6.16
CA LYS A 88 8.36 -10.37 6.36
C LYS A 88 9.62 -9.50 6.37
N ILE A 89 9.74 -8.58 5.39
CA ILE A 89 10.87 -7.65 5.35
C ILE A 89 10.90 -6.77 6.60
N LEU A 90 9.75 -6.27 7.02
CA LEU A 90 9.65 -5.41 8.21
C LEU A 90 10.07 -6.15 9.48
N ARG A 91 9.66 -7.43 9.63
CA ARG A 91 10.10 -8.26 10.76
C ARG A 91 11.61 -8.46 10.75
N GLU A 92 12.21 -8.74 9.60
CA GLU A 92 13.65 -8.91 9.46
C GLU A 92 14.42 -7.63 9.81
N LYS A 93 13.80 -6.48 9.63
CA LYS A 93 14.36 -5.17 10.02
C LYS A 93 14.05 -4.78 11.47
N GLU A 94 13.45 -5.69 12.23
CA GLU A 94 13.09 -5.47 13.63
C GLU A 94 12.08 -4.33 13.84
N ILE A 95 11.29 -4.04 12.83
CA ILE A 95 10.14 -3.13 12.93
C ILE A 95 9.03 -3.85 13.70
N ILE A 96 8.42 -3.18 14.67
CA ILE A 96 7.39 -3.76 15.52
C ILE A 96 6.01 -3.13 15.32
N ASP A 97 5.93 -1.94 14.78
CA ASP A 97 4.70 -1.17 14.60
C ASP A 97 4.50 -0.86 13.12
N VAL A 98 3.39 -1.30 12.56
CA VAL A 98 3.06 -1.04 11.14
C VAL A 98 1.74 -0.31 11.09
N CYS A 99 1.71 0.82 10.40
CA CYS A 99 0.48 1.57 10.22
C CYS A 99 0.22 1.90 8.74
N LEU A 100 -1.03 2.20 8.46
CA LEU A 100 -1.49 2.62 7.15
C LEU A 100 -2.74 3.47 7.27
N ASN A 101 -3.04 4.21 6.22
CA ASN A 101 -4.31 4.90 6.05
C ASN A 101 -5.05 4.27 4.88
N VAL A 102 -6.36 4.07 5.04
CA VAL A 102 -7.19 3.51 3.98
C VAL A 102 -8.53 4.23 3.93
N GLU A 103 -8.96 4.62 2.74
CA GLU A 103 -10.28 5.23 2.54
C GLU A 103 -11.38 4.26 2.94
N MET A 104 -12.41 4.75 3.65
CA MET A 104 -13.51 3.92 4.15
C MET A 104 -14.26 3.18 3.04
N VAL A 105 -14.28 3.74 1.83
CA VAL A 105 -14.95 3.13 0.67
C VAL A 105 -14.21 1.92 0.11
N ARG A 106 -12.94 1.74 0.46
CA ARG A 106 -12.11 0.63 -0.03
C ARG A 106 -12.30 -0.62 0.80
N ARG A 107 -13.50 -1.17 0.80
CA ARG A 107 -13.88 -2.34 1.61
C ARG A 107 -13.01 -3.57 1.37
N PRO A 108 -12.66 -3.94 0.12
CA PRO A 108 -11.77 -5.09 -0.10
C PRO A 108 -10.39 -4.91 0.53
N ALA A 109 -9.83 -3.70 0.46
CA ALA A 109 -8.53 -3.41 1.07
C ALA A 109 -8.61 -3.50 2.60
N ILE A 110 -9.65 -2.93 3.20
CA ILE A 110 -9.88 -3.01 4.65
C ILE A 110 -9.99 -4.47 5.10
N ALA A 111 -10.74 -5.29 4.35
CA ALA A 111 -10.89 -6.71 4.65
C ALA A 111 -9.55 -7.43 4.58
N LEU A 112 -8.72 -7.12 3.59
CA LEU A 112 -7.38 -7.67 3.46
C LEU A 112 -6.52 -7.33 4.68
N TYR A 113 -6.50 -6.06 5.10
CA TYR A 113 -5.71 -5.63 6.25
C TYR A 113 -6.18 -6.30 7.54
N LYS A 114 -7.49 -6.36 7.77
CA LYS A 114 -8.07 -7.05 8.93
C LYS A 114 -7.68 -8.53 8.98
N LYS A 115 -7.63 -9.18 7.83
CA LYS A 115 -7.21 -10.58 7.71
C LYS A 115 -5.77 -10.80 8.20
N PHE A 116 -4.89 -9.80 8.02
CA PHE A 116 -3.52 -9.83 8.52
C PHE A 116 -3.39 -9.43 9.99
N GLY A 117 -4.49 -9.01 10.63
CA GLY A 117 -4.49 -8.61 12.03
C GLY A 117 -4.43 -7.10 12.27
N PHE A 118 -4.48 -6.30 11.22
CA PHE A 118 -4.57 -4.84 11.37
C PHE A 118 -5.89 -4.46 12.03
N GLN A 119 -5.83 -3.50 12.95
CA GLN A 119 -7.00 -2.98 13.65
C GLN A 119 -7.17 -1.49 13.34
N ILE A 120 -8.41 -1.06 13.26
CA ILE A 120 -8.72 0.36 13.11
C ILE A 120 -8.44 1.05 14.45
N THR A 121 -7.51 2.01 14.45
CA THR A 121 -7.17 2.77 15.65
C THR A 121 -7.91 4.10 15.73
N LYS A 122 -8.21 4.69 14.58
CA LYS A 122 -9.06 5.88 14.51
C LYS A 122 -9.63 6.06 13.11
N THR A 123 -10.69 6.86 13.02
CA THR A 123 -11.30 7.27 11.75
C THR A 123 -11.21 8.79 11.65
N ILE A 124 -10.76 9.28 10.52
CA ILE A 124 -10.62 10.70 10.26
C ILE A 124 -11.63 11.09 9.19
N HIS A 125 -12.44 12.08 9.51
CA HIS A 125 -13.38 12.70 8.58
C HIS A 125 -12.79 14.00 8.06
N MET A 126 -12.74 14.16 6.73
CA MET A 126 -12.26 15.39 6.11
C MET A 126 -13.47 16.30 5.88
N ASP A 127 -13.64 17.31 6.73
CA ASP A 127 -14.68 18.31 6.57
C ASP A 127 -14.17 19.42 5.64
N TYR A 128 -14.55 19.34 4.37
CA TYR A 128 -14.38 20.47 3.45
C TYR A 128 -15.65 21.31 3.50
N GLU A 129 -15.53 22.63 3.72
CA GLU A 129 -16.65 23.55 3.88
C GLU A 129 -17.67 23.53 2.71
N ASP A 130 -17.24 23.07 1.54
CA ASP A 130 -18.03 23.05 0.31
C ASP A 130 -18.29 21.65 -0.25
N ASP A 131 -17.91 20.60 0.46
CA ASP A 131 -18.01 19.26 -0.08
C ASP A 131 -19.04 18.43 0.68
N LEU A 132 -19.99 17.90 -0.08
CA LEU A 132 -21.00 16.96 0.39
C LEU A 132 -20.44 15.52 0.41
N SER A 133 -19.17 15.30 0.09
CA SER A 133 -18.56 13.99 0.12
C SER A 133 -18.01 13.68 1.51
N ASP A 134 -18.44 12.56 2.07
CA ASP A 134 -17.86 11.98 3.28
C ASP A 134 -16.49 11.35 2.94
N ASP A 135 -15.47 12.18 2.70
CA ASP A 135 -14.10 11.71 2.55
C ASP A 135 -13.56 11.34 3.93
N ALA A 136 -13.80 10.09 4.31
CA ALA A 136 -13.31 9.55 5.56
C ALA A 136 -12.32 8.42 5.28
N PHE A 137 -11.31 8.31 6.15
CA PHE A 137 -10.38 7.20 6.08
C PHE A 137 -10.07 6.65 7.47
N HIS A 138 -9.74 5.37 7.51
CA HIS A 138 -9.30 4.70 8.71
C HIS A 138 -7.78 4.71 8.80
N VAL A 139 -7.28 4.92 10.01
CA VAL A 139 -5.89 4.60 10.35
C VAL A 139 -5.92 3.20 10.94
N MET A 140 -5.12 2.31 10.37
CA MET A 140 -5.02 0.92 10.84
C MET A 140 -3.60 0.63 11.30
N GLN A 141 -3.49 -0.27 12.28
CA GLN A 141 -2.21 -0.59 12.91
C GLN A 141 -2.10 -2.08 13.16
N LEU A 142 -0.89 -2.60 13.00
CA LEU A 142 -0.53 -3.97 13.32
C LEU A 142 0.75 -3.95 14.15
N ILE A 143 0.74 -4.64 15.29
CA ILE A 143 1.95 -4.87 16.08
C ILE A 143 2.51 -6.23 15.67
N LEU A 144 3.74 -6.22 15.23
CA LEU A 144 4.43 -7.43 14.76
C LEU A 144 5.00 -8.26 15.90
#